data_f2a3a9a48ededf85946a64eda715e234
#
_entry.id   f2a3a9a48ededf85946a64eda715e234
#
_cell.length_a   1.000
_cell.length_b   1.000
_cell.length_c   1.000
_cell.angle_alpha   90.00
_cell.angle_beta   90.00
_cell.angle_gamma   90.00
#
_symmetry.space_group_name_H-M   'P 1'
#
loop_
_entity.id
_entity.type
_entity.pdbx_description
1 polymer ?
#
loop_
_entity_poly.entity_id
_entity_poly.type
_entity_poly.pdbx_seq_one_letter_code
_entity_poly.pdbx_strand_id
1 'polypeptide(L)'
;MADSSEHPRSRSVVYAVVASTFFVGFGGGVVFPILPNLGEVLGISAFVVGVILSANRWTRLVANGPAGVLVDRIGTRKPFVIGLAIEGLATFGYVIAIRSAVPEGWFVLARVTWGIGSALVFATAYTITADVSEASSRGTSMGIVRAGITFGFPAGMVLGGLVSEAYSNATAFVLAASFAALASVIAFFIVPETHVETAGSSISPWDLETTLPALTVGLVNFGLYFAYIGVLFSTLVLYLEVESVTLSLEIAGYGIDYGEQGTSGLLMAVSALSGAVFTIAGGKLSDAVGARVPVLIGFLAISCAGFAVLTVAPSFGAVVLACALIGAGQGGVGGPLTALLADLTPEDRMGRAMGTNNIFGDVGGGLGPLVSLPVANAVGYDVLYALSALIPLLAGAVLVAGIYSYTGHLSPTVDESIV
;
A
#
# COMPACT_ATOMS: atom_id res chain seq x y z
N MET A 1 -23.32 6.66 -34.01
CA MET A 1 -23.13 7.88 -33.23
C MET A 1 -23.67 7.58 -31.86
N ALA A 2 -22.81 7.15 -30.93
CA ALA A 2 -23.21 6.88 -29.56
C ALA A 2 -23.30 8.20 -28.81
N ASP A 3 -24.45 8.41 -28.17
CA ASP A 3 -24.79 9.58 -27.40
C ASP A 3 -23.82 9.74 -26.22
N SER A 4 -22.99 10.78 -26.28
CA SER A 4 -21.94 11.09 -25.29
C SER A 4 -22.47 11.88 -24.09
N SER A 5 -23.70 11.61 -23.67
CA SER A 5 -24.29 12.25 -22.49
C SER A 5 -24.05 11.42 -21.21
N GLU A 6 -22.82 11.13 -20.86
CA GLU A 6 -22.50 10.91 -19.44
C GLU A 6 -22.96 12.17 -18.70
N HIS A 7 -23.89 12.01 -17.76
CA HIS A 7 -24.38 13.15 -17.01
C HIS A 7 -23.22 13.88 -16.34
N PRO A 8 -23.06 15.21 -16.48
CA PRO A 8 -21.95 15.98 -15.88
C PRO A 8 -21.77 15.71 -14.37
N ARG A 9 -22.86 15.34 -13.69
CA ARG A 9 -22.84 14.96 -12.26
C ARG A 9 -22.09 13.66 -11.97
N SER A 10 -22.18 12.65 -12.83
CA SER A 10 -21.49 11.36 -12.62
C SER A 10 -19.97 11.54 -12.64
N ARG A 11 -19.45 12.27 -13.63
CA ARG A 11 -18.02 12.57 -13.74
C ARG A 11 -17.49 13.37 -12.55
N SER A 12 -18.26 14.37 -12.09
CA SER A 12 -17.87 15.17 -10.92
C SER A 12 -17.75 14.33 -9.64
N VAL A 13 -18.65 13.36 -9.46
CA VAL A 13 -18.60 12.43 -8.31
C VAL A 13 -17.37 11.55 -8.40
N VAL A 14 -17.07 10.95 -9.57
CA VAL A 14 -15.87 10.13 -9.77
C VAL A 14 -14.62 10.94 -9.48
N TYR A 15 -14.49 12.15 -9.98
CA TYR A 15 -13.34 13.01 -9.70
C TYR A 15 -13.22 13.39 -8.21
N ALA A 16 -14.34 13.63 -7.52
CA ALA A 16 -14.33 13.86 -6.07
C ALA A 16 -13.84 12.65 -5.30
N VAL A 17 -14.27 11.44 -5.68
CA VAL A 17 -13.80 10.20 -5.08
C VAL A 17 -12.30 9.99 -5.38
N VAL A 18 -11.84 10.25 -6.61
CA VAL A 18 -10.43 10.17 -7.01
C VAL A 18 -9.56 11.14 -6.21
N ALA A 19 -9.99 12.40 -6.09
CA ALA A 19 -9.28 13.37 -5.27
C ALA A 19 -9.24 12.95 -3.81
N SER A 20 -10.34 12.42 -3.28
CA SER A 20 -10.38 11.92 -1.90
C SER A 20 -9.44 10.74 -1.69
N THR A 21 -9.46 9.75 -2.59
CA THR A 21 -8.55 8.59 -2.50
C THR A 21 -7.08 8.97 -2.71
N PHE A 22 -6.79 9.99 -3.51
CA PHE A 22 -5.45 10.57 -3.62
C PHE A 22 -4.98 11.15 -2.28
N PHE A 23 -5.81 11.92 -1.60
CA PHE A 23 -5.44 12.50 -0.30
C PHE A 23 -5.33 11.46 0.82
N VAL A 24 -6.13 10.39 0.76
CA VAL A 24 -5.96 9.22 1.64
C VAL A 24 -4.60 8.55 1.40
N GLY A 25 -4.26 8.29 0.14
CA GLY A 25 -2.94 7.78 -0.24
C GLY A 25 -1.82 8.69 0.26
N PHE A 26 -1.96 9.99 0.05
CA PHE A 26 -1.01 11.02 0.51
C PHE A 26 -0.79 10.95 2.03
N GLY A 27 -1.85 10.98 2.82
CA GLY A 27 -1.78 10.86 4.28
C GLY A 27 -1.12 9.56 4.76
N GLY A 28 -1.36 8.45 4.07
CA GLY A 28 -0.70 7.17 4.31
C GLY A 28 0.79 7.19 3.99
N GLY A 29 1.21 7.92 2.95
CA GLY A 29 2.59 8.01 2.48
C GLY A 29 3.49 8.89 3.37
N VAL A 30 2.98 10.03 3.84
CA VAL A 30 3.74 11.02 4.64
C VAL A 30 4.44 10.40 5.85
N VAL A 31 3.88 9.36 6.43
CA VAL A 31 4.35 8.76 7.68
C VAL A 31 5.69 8.04 7.53
N PHE A 32 5.96 7.43 6.38
CA PHE A 32 7.11 6.52 6.21
C PHE A 32 8.48 7.22 6.24
N PRO A 33 8.70 8.35 5.57
CA PRO A 33 9.97 9.05 5.66
C PRO A 33 10.19 9.75 7.01
N ILE A 34 9.13 9.95 7.81
CA ILE A 34 9.18 10.77 9.03
C ILE A 34 9.25 9.92 10.29
N LEU A 35 8.33 8.97 10.45
CA LEU A 35 8.06 8.35 11.74
C LEU A 35 9.21 7.48 12.28
N PRO A 36 9.95 6.69 11.47
CA PRO A 36 11.06 5.91 12.00
C PRO A 36 12.17 6.79 12.61
N ASN A 37 12.60 7.83 11.91
CA ASN A 37 13.59 8.79 12.40
C ASN A 37 13.05 9.60 13.59
N LEU A 38 11.79 10.07 13.51
CA LEU A 38 11.15 10.78 14.63
C LEU A 38 11.06 9.91 15.90
N GLY A 39 10.92 8.58 15.74
CA GLY A 39 10.94 7.65 16.86
C GLY A 39 12.25 7.72 17.63
N GLU A 40 13.40 7.77 16.98
CA GLU A 40 14.71 7.93 17.61
C GLU A 40 14.82 9.29 18.33
N VAL A 41 14.43 10.38 17.67
CA VAL A 41 14.45 11.74 18.24
C VAL A 41 13.61 11.84 19.51
N LEU A 42 12.47 11.14 19.59
CA LEU A 42 11.57 11.13 20.74
C LEU A 42 11.92 10.04 21.77
N GLY A 43 12.96 9.24 21.54
CA GLY A 43 13.36 8.16 22.43
C GLY A 43 12.39 6.96 22.45
N ILE A 44 11.58 6.79 21.39
CA ILE A 44 10.64 5.68 21.24
C ILE A 44 11.42 4.44 20.74
N SER A 45 11.23 3.30 21.42
CA SER A 45 11.93 2.09 21.01
C SER A 45 11.52 1.62 19.60
N ALA A 46 12.44 0.98 18.86
CA ALA A 46 12.21 0.46 17.52
C ALA A 46 10.99 -0.47 17.43
N PHE A 47 10.77 -1.30 18.45
CA PHE A 47 9.58 -2.15 18.53
C PHE A 47 8.29 -1.34 18.59
N VAL A 48 8.25 -0.29 19.41
CA VAL A 48 7.06 0.59 19.54
C VAL A 48 6.84 1.41 18.27
N VAL A 49 7.90 1.87 17.59
CA VAL A 49 7.79 2.47 16.26
C VAL A 49 7.18 1.47 15.27
N GLY A 50 7.61 0.20 15.31
CA GLY A 50 7.00 -0.88 14.55
C GLY A 50 5.51 -1.06 14.85
N VAL A 51 5.12 -1.03 16.12
CA VAL A 51 3.69 -1.06 16.54
C VAL A 51 2.92 0.12 15.94
N ILE A 52 3.47 1.32 16.02
CA ILE A 52 2.84 2.53 15.48
C ILE A 52 2.65 2.40 13.96
N LEU A 53 3.68 2.01 13.21
CA LEU A 53 3.60 1.82 11.75
C LEU A 53 2.59 0.75 11.34
N SER A 54 2.42 -0.28 12.15
CA SER A 54 1.55 -1.43 11.90
C SER A 54 0.11 -1.23 12.34
N ALA A 55 -0.13 -0.39 13.34
CA ALA A 55 -1.42 -0.26 14.02
C ALA A 55 -2.61 0.00 13.07
N ASN A 56 -2.43 0.84 12.05
CA ASN A 56 -3.48 1.15 11.09
C ASN A 56 -3.90 -0.07 10.26
N ARG A 57 -2.95 -0.96 9.91
CA ARG A 57 -3.24 -2.17 9.13
C ARG A 57 -4.02 -3.18 9.97
N TRP A 58 -3.58 -3.40 11.21
CA TRP A 58 -4.28 -4.28 12.15
C TRP A 58 -5.69 -3.75 12.44
N THR A 59 -5.81 -2.45 12.65
CA THR A 59 -7.12 -1.82 12.86
C THR A 59 -8.01 -1.96 11.63
N ARG A 60 -7.50 -1.70 10.44
CA ARG A 60 -8.26 -1.84 9.20
C ARG A 60 -8.70 -3.28 8.97
N LEU A 61 -7.84 -4.26 9.25
CA LEU A 61 -8.18 -5.67 9.14
C LEU A 61 -9.42 -6.04 9.98
N VAL A 62 -9.51 -5.52 11.20
CA VAL A 62 -10.65 -5.73 12.09
C VAL A 62 -11.85 -4.86 11.69
N ALA A 63 -11.60 -3.60 11.27
CA ALA A 63 -12.64 -2.61 11.01
C ALA A 63 -13.34 -2.79 9.65
N ASN A 64 -12.72 -3.47 8.67
CA ASN A 64 -13.31 -3.64 7.33
C ASN A 64 -14.68 -4.31 7.38
N GLY A 65 -14.86 -5.35 8.22
CA GLY A 65 -16.15 -6.03 8.36
C GLY A 65 -17.24 -5.13 8.92
N PRO A 66 -17.07 -4.55 10.12
CA PRO A 66 -18.01 -3.57 10.67
C PRO A 66 -18.28 -2.38 9.74
N ALA A 67 -17.26 -1.90 9.00
CA ALA A 67 -17.42 -0.81 8.03
C ALA A 67 -18.39 -1.20 6.91
N GLY A 68 -18.26 -2.39 6.33
CA GLY A 68 -19.18 -2.91 5.32
C GLY A 68 -20.63 -2.96 5.84
N VAL A 69 -20.84 -3.57 7.02
CA VAL A 69 -22.18 -3.63 7.65
C VAL A 69 -22.76 -2.23 7.92
N LEU A 70 -21.91 -1.27 8.29
CA LEU A 70 -22.36 0.10 8.52
C LEU A 70 -22.80 0.76 7.20
N VAL A 71 -22.03 0.57 6.12
CA VAL A 71 -22.36 1.07 4.77
C VAL A 71 -23.70 0.51 4.31
N ASP A 72 -23.93 -0.79 4.48
CA ASP A 72 -25.20 -1.44 4.12
C ASP A 72 -26.41 -0.85 4.89
N ARG A 73 -26.20 -0.37 6.11
CA ARG A 73 -27.30 0.16 6.96
C ARG A 73 -27.59 1.64 6.75
N ILE A 74 -26.55 2.48 6.58
CA ILE A 74 -26.72 3.94 6.58
C ILE A 74 -26.35 4.60 5.24
N GLY A 75 -26.03 3.78 4.23
CA GLY A 75 -25.64 4.24 2.91
C GLY A 75 -24.15 4.55 2.78
N THR A 76 -23.74 4.98 1.60
CA THR A 76 -22.33 5.14 1.23
C THR A 76 -21.74 6.51 1.59
N ARG A 77 -22.53 7.59 1.38
CA ARG A 77 -22.05 8.98 1.54
C ARG A 77 -21.58 9.31 2.95
N LYS A 78 -22.38 8.99 3.96
CA LYS A 78 -22.08 9.33 5.37
C LYS A 78 -20.79 8.64 5.83
N PRO A 79 -20.62 7.30 5.68
CA PRO A 79 -19.36 6.64 6.06
C PRO A 79 -18.17 7.15 5.28
N PHE A 80 -18.31 7.49 3.99
CA PHE A 80 -17.22 8.06 3.19
C PHE A 80 -16.72 9.40 3.74
N VAL A 81 -17.63 10.36 3.97
CA VAL A 81 -17.28 11.68 4.49
C VAL A 81 -16.72 11.59 5.92
N ILE A 82 -17.35 10.79 6.77
CA ILE A 82 -16.89 10.58 8.16
C ILE A 82 -15.52 9.91 8.17
N GLY A 83 -15.29 8.91 7.32
CA GLY A 83 -14.00 8.24 7.18
C GLY A 83 -12.87 9.21 6.85
N LEU A 84 -13.09 10.09 5.86
CA LEU A 84 -12.12 11.15 5.48
C LEU A 84 -11.88 12.14 6.63
N ALA A 85 -12.92 12.54 7.36
CA ALA A 85 -12.79 13.43 8.52
C ALA A 85 -11.98 12.76 9.65
N ILE A 86 -12.25 11.48 9.92
CA ILE A 86 -11.49 10.69 10.90
C ILE A 86 -10.01 10.60 10.50
N GLU A 87 -9.69 10.35 9.23
CA GLU A 87 -8.29 10.32 8.76
C GLU A 87 -7.58 11.67 8.94
N GLY A 88 -8.28 12.78 8.64
CA GLY A 88 -7.76 14.12 8.86
C GLY A 88 -7.47 14.41 10.34
N LEU A 89 -8.42 14.10 11.22
CA LEU A 89 -8.26 14.24 12.67
C LEU A 89 -7.15 13.34 13.21
N ALA A 90 -7.07 12.10 12.76
CA ALA A 90 -6.03 11.16 13.15
C ALA A 90 -4.64 11.66 12.72
N THR A 91 -4.51 12.18 11.49
CA THR A 91 -3.26 12.75 10.99
C THR A 91 -2.85 14.00 11.77
N PHE A 92 -3.81 14.84 12.17
CA PHE A 92 -3.55 15.96 13.08
C PHE A 92 -3.13 15.46 14.47
N GLY A 93 -3.61 14.30 14.90
CA GLY A 93 -3.21 13.63 16.15
C GLY A 93 -1.69 13.38 16.23
N TYR A 94 -0.97 13.23 15.11
CA TYR A 94 0.50 13.12 15.10
C TYR A 94 1.17 14.42 15.56
N VAL A 95 0.58 15.57 15.28
CA VAL A 95 1.09 16.87 15.76
C VAL A 95 0.94 16.98 17.28
N ILE A 96 -0.14 16.44 17.82
CA ILE A 96 -0.35 16.35 19.27
C ILE A 96 0.67 15.38 19.87
N ALA A 97 0.90 14.23 19.24
CA ALA A 97 1.86 13.24 19.70
C ALA A 97 3.27 13.83 19.85
N ILE A 98 3.76 14.56 18.84
CA ILE A 98 5.09 15.19 18.86
C ILE A 98 5.28 16.13 20.06
N ARG A 99 4.20 16.78 20.52
CA ARG A 99 4.23 17.76 21.61
C ARG A 99 3.85 17.16 22.95
N SER A 100 3.50 15.89 23.01
CA SER A 100 3.04 15.21 24.22
C SER A 100 4.20 14.71 25.07
N ALA A 101 3.98 14.60 26.36
CA ALA A 101 4.90 13.91 27.28
C ALA A 101 4.84 12.37 27.13
N VAL A 102 3.83 11.84 26.45
CA VAL A 102 3.64 10.39 26.17
C VAL A 102 3.36 10.22 24.68
N PRO A 103 4.36 10.44 23.81
CA PRO A 103 4.17 10.45 22.36
C PRO A 103 3.71 9.11 21.82
N GLU A 104 4.19 7.97 22.35
CA GLU A 104 3.89 6.63 21.87
C GLU A 104 2.37 6.35 21.89
N GLY A 105 1.72 6.66 23.00
CA GLY A 105 0.28 6.44 23.17
C GLY A 105 -0.55 7.25 22.17
N TRP A 106 -0.16 8.50 21.93
CA TRP A 106 -0.84 9.36 20.97
C TRP A 106 -0.61 8.92 19.52
N PHE A 107 0.60 8.48 19.17
CA PHE A 107 0.87 7.94 17.85
C PHE A 107 0.08 6.66 17.59
N VAL A 108 0.05 5.72 18.55
CA VAL A 108 -0.75 4.49 18.42
C VAL A 108 -2.24 4.82 18.28
N LEU A 109 -2.78 5.72 19.13
CA LEU A 109 -4.18 6.14 19.06
C LEU A 109 -4.50 6.76 17.70
N ALA A 110 -3.66 7.66 17.21
CA ALA A 110 -3.81 8.29 15.91
C ALA A 110 -3.80 7.25 14.77
N ARG A 111 -2.88 6.28 14.80
CA ARG A 111 -2.80 5.21 13.79
C ARG A 111 -4.00 4.26 13.82
N VAL A 112 -4.48 3.91 15.01
CA VAL A 112 -5.72 3.13 15.19
C VAL A 112 -6.92 3.90 14.62
N THR A 113 -7.06 5.16 15.00
CA THR A 113 -8.13 6.04 14.52
C THR A 113 -8.08 6.20 12.99
N TRP A 114 -6.88 6.38 12.43
CA TRP A 114 -6.66 6.45 10.99
C TRP A 114 -7.10 5.15 10.28
N GLY A 115 -6.79 4.00 10.87
CA GLY A 115 -7.20 2.68 10.34
C GLY A 115 -8.72 2.51 10.27
N ILE A 116 -9.47 3.04 11.26
CA ILE A 116 -10.95 3.05 11.23
C ILE A 116 -11.46 3.93 10.09
N GLY A 117 -10.92 5.15 9.95
CA GLY A 117 -11.27 6.05 8.86
C GLY A 117 -11.02 5.42 7.49
N SER A 118 -9.85 4.82 7.32
CA SER A 118 -9.43 4.12 6.12
C SER A 118 -10.38 2.97 5.75
N ALA A 119 -10.82 2.15 6.72
CA ALA A 119 -11.78 1.08 6.46
C ALA A 119 -13.10 1.62 5.91
N LEU A 120 -13.62 2.74 6.44
CA LEU A 120 -14.84 3.37 5.96
C LEU A 120 -14.65 3.94 4.54
N VAL A 121 -13.53 4.59 4.27
CA VAL A 121 -13.25 5.18 2.95
C VAL A 121 -13.13 4.10 1.89
N PHE A 122 -12.36 3.03 2.14
CA PHE A 122 -12.18 1.95 1.17
C PHE A 122 -13.47 1.16 0.93
N ALA A 123 -14.28 0.90 1.97
CA ALA A 123 -15.57 0.22 1.82
C ALA A 123 -16.55 1.01 0.92
N THR A 124 -16.46 2.34 0.94
CA THR A 124 -17.41 3.20 0.23
C THR A 124 -16.93 3.72 -1.12
N ALA A 125 -15.62 4.02 -1.28
CA ALA A 125 -15.08 4.62 -2.49
C ALA A 125 -15.36 3.80 -3.76
N TYR A 126 -15.16 2.49 -3.70
CA TYR A 126 -15.43 1.60 -4.83
C TYR A 126 -16.93 1.40 -5.06
N THR A 127 -17.74 1.33 -4.00
CA THR A 127 -19.21 1.21 -4.10
C THR A 127 -19.79 2.45 -4.76
N ILE A 128 -19.48 3.67 -4.27
CA ILE A 128 -19.91 4.93 -4.87
C ILE A 128 -19.54 4.98 -6.35
N THR A 129 -18.29 4.61 -6.67
CA THR A 129 -17.81 4.65 -8.07
C THR A 129 -18.56 3.65 -8.95
N ALA A 130 -18.84 2.45 -8.45
CA ALA A 130 -19.63 1.45 -9.18
C ALA A 130 -21.05 1.90 -9.45
N ASP A 131 -21.68 2.54 -8.45
CA ASP A 131 -23.08 2.97 -8.52
C ASP A 131 -23.29 4.15 -9.48
N VAL A 132 -22.33 5.09 -9.52
CA VAL A 132 -22.44 6.27 -10.39
C VAL A 132 -21.91 6.06 -11.81
N SER A 133 -21.22 4.94 -12.06
CA SER A 133 -20.62 4.63 -13.37
C SER A 133 -21.54 3.74 -14.20
N GLU A 134 -21.63 4.03 -15.49
CA GLU A 134 -22.29 3.12 -16.44
C GLU A 134 -21.57 1.78 -16.53
N ALA A 135 -22.30 0.71 -16.81
CA ALA A 135 -21.72 -0.64 -16.91
C ALA A 135 -20.52 -0.73 -17.89
N SER A 136 -20.58 0.03 -18.99
CA SER A 136 -19.54 0.12 -20.02
C SER A 136 -18.27 0.84 -19.57
N SER A 137 -18.35 1.76 -18.61
CA SER A 137 -17.23 2.59 -18.13
C SER A 137 -16.80 2.27 -16.69
N ARG A 138 -17.52 1.39 -15.99
CA ARG A 138 -17.29 1.05 -14.58
C ARG A 138 -15.86 0.60 -14.29
N GLY A 139 -15.31 -0.27 -15.13
CA GLY A 139 -13.92 -0.74 -14.98
C GLY A 139 -12.90 0.39 -15.09
N THR A 140 -13.09 1.31 -16.02
CA THR A 140 -12.24 2.50 -16.19
C THR A 140 -12.34 3.43 -14.97
N SER A 141 -13.56 3.70 -14.49
CA SER A 141 -13.77 4.54 -13.31
C SER A 141 -13.13 3.97 -12.05
N MET A 142 -13.27 2.67 -11.81
CA MET A 142 -12.59 1.98 -10.69
C MET A 142 -11.07 2.03 -10.83
N GLY A 143 -10.54 1.87 -12.04
CA GLY A 143 -9.11 2.02 -12.34
C GLY A 143 -8.59 3.42 -12.00
N ILE A 144 -9.34 4.47 -12.32
CA ILE A 144 -8.98 5.86 -12.01
C ILE A 144 -9.02 6.13 -10.50
N VAL A 145 -10.00 5.59 -9.76
CA VAL A 145 -10.05 5.68 -8.29
C VAL A 145 -8.84 4.99 -7.66
N ARG A 146 -8.47 3.81 -8.16
CA ARG A 146 -7.26 3.11 -7.72
C ARG A 146 -5.99 3.91 -8.03
N ALA A 147 -5.93 4.57 -9.19
CA ALA A 147 -4.82 5.44 -9.54
C ALA A 147 -4.67 6.62 -8.56
N GLY A 148 -5.78 7.15 -8.03
CA GLY A 148 -5.73 8.17 -6.96
C GLY A 148 -4.86 7.72 -5.79
N ILE A 149 -5.12 6.54 -5.23
CA ILE A 149 -4.32 5.98 -4.13
C ILE A 149 -2.87 5.72 -4.58
N THR A 150 -2.70 5.11 -5.76
CA THR A 150 -1.39 4.71 -6.30
C THR A 150 -0.46 5.90 -6.50
N PHE A 151 -0.97 7.06 -6.90
CA PHE A 151 -0.18 8.28 -7.05
C PHE A 151 -0.16 9.15 -5.78
N GLY A 152 -1.21 9.10 -4.98
CA GLY A 152 -1.27 9.82 -3.69
C GLY A 152 -0.21 9.35 -2.72
N PHE A 153 0.00 8.04 -2.63
CA PHE A 153 0.95 7.45 -1.68
C PHE A 153 2.42 7.90 -1.93
N PRO A 154 3.00 7.78 -3.14
CA PRO A 154 4.32 8.32 -3.42
C PRO A 154 4.38 9.85 -3.32
N ALA A 155 3.34 10.57 -3.71
CA ALA A 155 3.29 12.02 -3.52
C ALA A 155 3.37 12.41 -2.04
N GLY A 156 2.70 11.63 -1.16
CA GLY A 156 2.79 11.79 0.29
C GLY A 156 4.19 11.52 0.83
N MET A 157 4.87 10.49 0.34
CA MET A 157 6.26 10.19 0.74
C MET A 157 7.22 11.31 0.32
N VAL A 158 7.14 11.78 -0.92
CA VAL A 158 7.98 12.88 -1.42
C VAL A 158 7.73 14.16 -0.65
N LEU A 159 6.50 14.66 -0.67
CA LEU A 159 6.18 15.93 -0.04
C LEU A 159 6.26 15.85 1.49
N GLY A 160 5.94 14.69 2.08
CA GLY A 160 6.13 14.44 3.50
C GLY A 160 7.58 14.59 3.92
N GLY A 161 8.50 13.92 3.23
CA GLY A 161 9.93 14.02 3.48
C GLY A 161 10.47 15.43 3.25
N LEU A 162 10.18 16.04 2.10
CA LEU A 162 10.67 17.37 1.74
C LEU A 162 10.15 18.48 2.69
N VAL A 163 8.84 18.47 2.99
CA VAL A 163 8.25 19.48 3.90
C VAL A 163 8.72 19.29 5.33
N SER A 164 8.88 18.04 5.76
CA SER A 164 9.39 17.71 7.08
C SER A 164 10.79 18.25 7.27
N GLU A 165 11.64 18.11 6.29
CA GLU A 165 13.01 18.57 6.31
C GLU A 165 13.13 20.10 6.16
N ALA A 166 12.40 20.69 5.20
CA ALA A 166 12.46 22.11 4.93
C ALA A 166 11.84 22.98 6.07
N TYR A 167 10.88 22.44 6.80
CA TYR A 167 10.15 23.17 7.83
C TYR A 167 10.11 22.42 9.17
N SER A 168 9.33 21.34 9.25
CA SER A 168 9.27 20.46 10.42
C SER A 168 8.36 19.25 10.17
N ASN A 169 8.54 18.18 10.96
CA ASN A 169 7.66 17.02 10.97
C ASN A 169 6.19 17.41 11.25
N ALA A 170 5.97 18.35 12.16
CA ALA A 170 4.63 18.86 12.48
C ALA A 170 3.97 19.55 11.26
N THR A 171 4.73 20.33 10.49
CA THR A 171 4.23 21.01 9.29
C THR A 171 3.81 20.01 8.23
N ALA A 172 4.57 18.94 8.01
CA ALA A 172 4.21 17.88 7.06
C ALA A 172 2.90 17.18 7.47
N PHE A 173 2.71 16.89 8.76
CA PHE A 173 1.46 16.31 9.26
C PHE A 173 0.27 17.25 9.19
N VAL A 174 0.47 18.57 9.47
CA VAL A 174 -0.59 19.59 9.30
C VAL A 174 -1.01 19.67 7.83
N LEU A 175 -0.06 19.67 6.88
CA LEU A 175 -0.35 19.66 5.46
C LEU A 175 -1.19 18.44 5.07
N ALA A 176 -0.80 17.25 5.49
CA ALA A 176 -1.53 16.02 5.21
C ALA A 176 -2.93 16.01 5.85
N ALA A 177 -3.06 16.48 7.08
CA ALA A 177 -4.35 16.61 7.76
C ALA A 177 -5.27 17.63 7.04
N SER A 178 -4.71 18.73 6.54
CA SER A 178 -5.45 19.74 5.78
C SER A 178 -5.98 19.18 4.46
N PHE A 179 -5.20 18.35 3.77
CA PHE A 179 -5.65 17.68 2.55
C PHE A 179 -6.77 16.66 2.83
N ALA A 180 -6.68 15.89 3.91
CA ALA A 180 -7.75 14.97 4.30
C ALA A 180 -9.04 15.73 4.71
N ALA A 181 -8.91 16.83 5.44
CA ALA A 181 -10.03 17.70 5.76
C ALA A 181 -10.67 18.30 4.49
N LEU A 182 -9.87 18.78 3.54
CA LEU A 182 -10.33 19.28 2.25
C LEU A 182 -11.07 18.18 1.47
N ALA A 183 -10.54 16.96 1.44
CA ALA A 183 -11.19 15.81 0.82
C ALA A 183 -12.56 15.54 1.45
N SER A 184 -12.66 15.58 2.78
CA SER A 184 -13.93 15.41 3.49
C SER A 184 -14.95 16.49 3.12
N VAL A 185 -14.53 17.75 3.03
CA VAL A 185 -15.37 18.87 2.61
C VAL A 185 -15.84 18.70 1.15
N ILE A 186 -14.93 18.38 0.24
CA ILE A 186 -15.25 18.11 -1.16
C ILE A 186 -16.27 16.97 -1.27
N ALA A 187 -16.00 15.86 -0.56
CA ALA A 187 -16.90 14.71 -0.56
C ALA A 187 -18.29 15.06 0.00
N PHE A 188 -18.35 15.85 1.06
CA PHE A 188 -19.61 16.30 1.66
C PHE A 188 -20.50 17.06 0.67
N PHE A 189 -19.93 17.92 -0.17
CA PHE A 189 -20.74 18.73 -1.12
C PHE A 189 -21.02 18.04 -2.45
N ILE A 190 -20.12 17.15 -2.91
CA ILE A 190 -20.16 16.60 -4.28
C ILE A 190 -20.71 15.17 -4.32
N VAL A 191 -20.36 14.33 -3.32
CA VAL A 191 -20.74 12.91 -3.33
C VAL A 191 -22.19 12.75 -2.93
N PRO A 192 -23.07 12.19 -3.79
CA PRO A 192 -24.46 11.90 -3.46
C PRO A 192 -24.57 10.65 -2.60
N GLU A 193 -25.74 10.42 -2.01
CA GLU A 193 -26.08 9.11 -1.47
C GLU A 193 -26.38 8.16 -2.63
N THR A 194 -25.69 7.02 -2.65
CA THR A 194 -25.81 6.03 -3.74
C THR A 194 -26.30 4.68 -3.24
N HIS A 195 -26.82 4.63 -1.99
CA HIS A 195 -27.28 3.40 -1.39
C HIS A 195 -28.41 2.78 -2.23
N VAL A 196 -28.13 1.62 -2.79
CA VAL A 196 -29.12 0.74 -3.37
C VAL A 196 -29.30 -0.42 -2.40
N GLU A 197 -30.54 -0.66 -1.96
CA GLU A 197 -30.86 -1.86 -1.17
C GLU A 197 -30.50 -3.11 -1.97
N THR A 198 -29.30 -3.61 -1.80
CA THR A 198 -28.91 -4.93 -2.27
C THR A 198 -29.28 -5.92 -1.21
N ALA A 199 -30.14 -6.87 -1.56
CA ALA A 199 -30.43 -8.03 -0.74
C ALA A 199 -29.10 -8.68 -0.30
N GLY A 200 -28.80 -8.59 1.00
CA GLY A 200 -27.50 -8.91 1.55
C GLY A 200 -27.00 -10.31 1.21
N SER A 201 -25.91 -10.38 0.49
CA SER A 201 -24.99 -11.50 0.61
C SER A 201 -24.08 -11.16 1.78
N SER A 202 -24.40 -11.63 2.98
CA SER A 202 -23.55 -11.52 4.15
C SER A 202 -22.35 -12.45 4.01
N ILE A 203 -21.39 -12.08 3.14
CA ILE A 203 -20.08 -12.72 3.18
C ILE A 203 -19.44 -12.22 4.47
N SER A 204 -19.26 -13.11 5.43
CA SER A 204 -18.53 -12.78 6.65
C SER A 204 -17.12 -12.35 6.27
N PRO A 205 -16.60 -11.22 6.77
CA PRO A 205 -15.21 -10.79 6.49
C PRO A 205 -14.17 -11.82 6.93
N TRP A 206 -14.55 -12.79 7.72
CA TRP A 206 -13.72 -13.88 8.24
C TRP A 206 -13.93 -15.19 7.48
N ASP A 207 -14.73 -15.19 6.43
CA ASP A 207 -14.96 -16.36 5.59
C ASP A 207 -13.80 -16.50 4.60
N LEU A 208 -12.71 -17.10 5.07
CA LEU A 208 -11.46 -17.26 4.33
C LEU A 208 -11.57 -18.44 3.35
N GLU A 209 -11.04 -18.26 2.17
CA GLU A 209 -10.76 -19.35 1.25
C GLU A 209 -9.45 -20.03 1.66
N THR A 210 -9.53 -21.30 2.07
CA THR A 210 -8.38 -22.06 2.58
C THR A 210 -7.88 -23.14 1.60
N THR A 211 -8.28 -23.07 0.35
CA THR A 211 -7.74 -23.95 -0.69
C THR A 211 -6.25 -23.75 -0.89
N LEU A 212 -5.54 -24.78 -1.32
CA LEU A 212 -4.10 -24.73 -1.52
C LEU A 212 -3.65 -23.58 -2.44
N PRO A 213 -4.32 -23.31 -3.59
CA PRO A 213 -4.01 -22.13 -4.40
C PRO A 213 -4.15 -20.80 -3.64
N ALA A 214 -5.26 -20.61 -2.92
CA ALA A 214 -5.51 -19.37 -2.18
C ALA A 214 -4.47 -19.14 -1.08
N LEU A 215 -4.09 -20.18 -0.34
CA LEU A 215 -3.05 -20.10 0.69
C LEU A 215 -1.66 -19.88 0.07
N THR A 216 -1.34 -20.54 -1.05
CA THR A 216 -0.07 -20.35 -1.76
C THR A 216 0.09 -18.92 -2.24
N VAL A 217 -0.91 -18.40 -2.94
CA VAL A 217 -0.92 -17.00 -3.42
C VAL A 217 -0.89 -16.02 -2.26
N GLY A 218 -1.67 -16.28 -1.20
CA GLY A 218 -1.66 -15.49 0.02
C GLY A 218 -0.28 -15.42 0.69
N LEU A 219 0.42 -16.55 0.84
CA LEU A 219 1.77 -16.59 1.43
C LEU A 219 2.80 -15.83 0.59
N VAL A 220 2.73 -15.93 -0.75
CA VAL A 220 3.57 -15.11 -1.64
C VAL A 220 3.30 -13.63 -1.41
N ASN A 221 2.03 -13.25 -1.37
CA ASN A 221 1.61 -11.86 -1.14
C ASN A 221 2.03 -11.35 0.25
N PHE A 222 1.92 -12.20 1.28
CA PHE A 222 2.45 -11.92 2.63
C PHE A 222 3.95 -11.58 2.57
N GLY A 223 4.76 -12.44 1.95
CA GLY A 223 6.21 -12.24 1.86
C GLY A 223 6.57 -10.93 1.14
N LEU A 224 5.87 -10.64 0.03
CA LEU A 224 6.07 -9.41 -0.72
C LEU A 224 5.75 -8.16 0.09
N TYR A 225 4.59 -8.10 0.76
CA TYR A 225 4.23 -6.94 1.57
C TYR A 225 5.08 -6.82 2.83
N PHE A 226 5.48 -7.96 3.42
CA PHE A 226 6.43 -7.97 4.54
C PHE A 226 7.76 -7.33 4.13
N ALA A 227 8.33 -7.73 3.00
CA ALA A 227 9.60 -7.18 2.51
C ALA A 227 9.47 -5.73 2.05
N TYR A 228 8.43 -5.41 1.28
CA TYR A 228 8.27 -4.10 0.65
C TYR A 228 7.85 -3.00 1.63
N ILE A 229 6.68 -3.15 2.25
CA ILE A 229 6.18 -2.16 3.21
C ILE A 229 6.86 -2.33 4.56
N GLY A 230 7.02 -3.59 4.96
CA GLY A 230 7.47 -3.92 6.29
C GLY A 230 8.97 -3.75 6.51
N VAL A 231 9.79 -4.06 5.51
CA VAL A 231 11.25 -3.85 5.62
C VAL A 231 11.63 -2.54 4.94
N LEU A 232 11.53 -2.46 3.61
CA LEU A 232 12.08 -1.32 2.86
C LEU A 232 11.54 0.01 3.37
N PHE A 233 10.22 0.20 3.42
CA PHE A 233 9.64 1.50 3.76
C PHE A 233 9.77 1.86 5.24
N SER A 234 9.86 0.89 6.14
CA SER A 234 10.02 1.19 7.56
C SER A 234 11.47 1.46 7.98
N THR A 235 12.46 1.00 7.19
CA THR A 235 13.88 1.08 7.60
C THR A 235 14.72 1.99 6.70
N LEU A 236 14.23 2.36 5.50
CA LEU A 236 15.05 3.07 4.51
C LEU A 236 15.59 4.41 5.03
N VAL A 237 14.79 5.22 5.74
CA VAL A 237 15.24 6.51 6.26
C VAL A 237 16.38 6.33 7.27
N LEU A 238 16.27 5.35 8.17
CA LEU A 238 17.30 5.04 9.16
C LEU A 238 18.56 4.44 8.52
N TYR A 239 18.40 3.61 7.49
CA TYR A 239 19.52 3.12 6.70
C TYR A 239 20.30 4.26 6.05
N LEU A 240 19.60 5.23 5.43
CA LEU A 240 20.24 6.39 4.81
C LEU A 240 20.98 7.24 5.83
N GLU A 241 20.45 7.38 7.04
CA GLU A 241 21.07 8.09 8.15
C GLU A 241 22.38 7.41 8.58
N VAL A 242 22.35 6.08 8.82
CA VAL A 242 23.53 5.30 9.22
C VAL A 242 24.62 5.32 8.16
N GLU A 243 24.24 5.15 6.90
CA GLU A 243 25.17 5.12 5.76
C GLU A 243 25.54 6.53 5.24
N SER A 244 24.98 7.59 5.83
CA SER A 244 25.19 8.99 5.41
C SER A 244 24.92 9.22 3.92
N VAL A 245 23.89 8.56 3.37
CA VAL A 245 23.46 8.66 1.97
C VAL A 245 22.41 9.76 1.83
N THR A 246 22.80 10.88 1.28
CA THR A 246 21.96 12.04 1.02
C THR A 246 21.95 12.42 -0.46
N LEU A 247 20.94 13.17 -0.89
CA LEU A 247 20.83 13.68 -2.25
C LEU A 247 21.24 15.14 -2.30
N SER A 248 22.37 15.43 -2.95
CA SER A 248 22.79 16.80 -3.28
C SER A 248 22.53 17.05 -4.76
N LEU A 249 21.73 18.07 -5.06
CA LEU A 249 21.43 18.50 -6.43
C LEU A 249 21.97 19.90 -6.65
N GLU A 250 22.71 20.10 -7.74
CA GLU A 250 23.13 21.41 -8.20
C GLU A 250 22.25 21.83 -9.40
N ILE A 251 21.30 22.74 -9.18
CA ILE A 251 20.37 23.23 -10.21
C ILE A 251 20.63 24.72 -10.43
N ALA A 252 21.05 25.08 -11.64
CA ALA A 252 21.31 26.46 -12.05
C ALA A 252 22.28 27.23 -11.12
N GLY A 253 23.29 26.52 -10.56
CA GLY A 253 24.29 27.11 -9.65
C GLY A 253 23.82 27.23 -8.19
N TYR A 254 22.66 26.71 -7.86
CA TYR A 254 22.18 26.58 -6.49
C TYR A 254 22.30 25.12 -6.04
N GLY A 255 23.12 24.87 -5.01
CA GLY A 255 23.17 23.57 -4.33
C GLY A 255 21.92 23.40 -3.46
N ILE A 256 21.20 22.32 -3.64
CA ILE A 256 20.09 21.89 -2.77
C ILE A 256 20.50 20.55 -2.18
N ASP A 257 20.73 20.53 -0.87
CA ASP A 257 21.04 19.32 -0.14
C ASP A 257 19.78 18.83 0.58
N TYR A 258 19.38 17.61 0.26
CA TYR A 258 18.29 16.91 0.94
C TYR A 258 18.89 15.95 1.96
N GLY A 259 18.48 16.06 3.22
CA GLY A 259 18.81 15.11 4.26
C GLY A 259 18.09 13.76 4.10
N GLU A 260 18.13 12.95 5.14
CA GLU A 260 17.68 11.55 5.08
C GLU A 260 16.17 11.44 4.84
N GLN A 261 15.37 12.35 5.43
CA GLN A 261 13.90 12.31 5.28
C GLN A 261 13.47 12.67 3.85
N GLY A 262 14.01 13.74 3.28
CA GLY A 262 13.74 14.15 1.90
C GLY A 262 14.23 13.11 0.91
N THR A 263 15.47 12.63 1.09
CA THR A 263 16.07 11.59 0.25
C THR A 263 15.27 10.29 0.31
N SER A 264 14.89 9.81 1.51
CA SER A 264 14.10 8.58 1.66
C SER A 264 12.72 8.70 1.01
N GLY A 265 12.05 9.83 1.16
CA GLY A 265 10.77 10.09 0.52
C GLY A 265 10.84 9.99 -1.00
N LEU A 266 11.88 10.55 -1.62
CA LEU A 266 12.14 10.45 -3.06
C LEU A 266 12.43 9.00 -3.49
N LEU A 267 13.28 8.28 -2.76
CA LEU A 267 13.66 6.90 -3.07
C LEU A 267 12.48 5.93 -2.91
N MET A 268 11.66 6.10 -1.88
CA MET A 268 10.42 5.34 -1.70
C MET A 268 9.44 5.61 -2.85
N ALA A 269 9.36 6.85 -3.33
CA ALA A 269 8.53 7.19 -4.48
C ALA A 269 9.06 6.54 -5.77
N VAL A 270 10.39 6.50 -5.98
CA VAL A 270 11.00 5.73 -7.09
C VAL A 270 10.55 4.28 -7.05
N SER A 271 10.58 3.66 -5.87
CA SER A 271 10.13 2.28 -5.70
C SER A 271 8.64 2.11 -6.01
N ALA A 272 7.78 3.01 -5.50
CA ALA A 272 6.34 2.94 -5.73
C ALA A 272 5.96 3.19 -7.19
N LEU A 273 6.61 4.15 -7.86
CA LEU A 273 6.38 4.43 -9.28
C LEU A 273 6.89 3.30 -10.17
N SER A 274 8.07 2.75 -9.87
CA SER A 274 8.57 1.54 -10.53
C SER A 274 7.56 0.40 -10.40
N GLY A 275 7.04 0.17 -9.18
CA GLY A 275 5.99 -0.82 -8.94
C GLY A 275 4.75 -0.59 -9.79
N ALA A 276 4.27 0.65 -9.91
CA ALA A 276 3.11 0.99 -10.73
C ALA A 276 3.34 0.66 -12.22
N VAL A 277 4.50 1.00 -12.76
CA VAL A 277 4.89 0.70 -14.16
C VAL A 277 4.95 -0.81 -14.38
N PHE A 278 5.62 -1.52 -13.49
CA PHE A 278 5.81 -2.96 -13.65
C PHE A 278 4.57 -3.80 -13.31
N THR A 279 3.57 -3.25 -12.62
CA THR A 279 2.26 -3.90 -12.48
C THR A 279 1.59 -4.08 -13.85
N ILE A 280 1.66 -3.05 -14.70
CA ILE A 280 1.12 -3.12 -16.07
C ILE A 280 2.00 -4.02 -16.95
N ALA A 281 3.32 -3.86 -16.88
CA ALA A 281 4.26 -4.63 -17.68
C ALA A 281 4.23 -6.12 -17.32
N GLY A 282 4.18 -6.47 -16.04
CA GLY A 282 4.11 -7.83 -15.54
C GLY A 282 2.83 -8.54 -15.97
N GLY A 283 1.68 -7.85 -15.91
CA GLY A 283 0.41 -8.38 -16.41
C GLY A 283 0.49 -8.71 -17.90
N LYS A 284 0.90 -7.75 -18.74
CA LYS A 284 1.05 -7.94 -20.18
C LYS A 284 2.06 -9.06 -20.53
N LEU A 285 3.18 -9.11 -19.82
CA LEU A 285 4.20 -10.14 -20.03
C LEU A 285 3.65 -11.52 -19.69
N SER A 286 2.93 -11.63 -18.58
CA SER A 286 2.30 -12.88 -18.15
C SER A 286 1.26 -13.39 -19.15
N ASP A 287 0.45 -12.48 -19.73
CA ASP A 287 -0.51 -12.82 -20.76
C ASP A 287 0.18 -13.24 -22.08
N ALA A 288 1.25 -12.55 -22.46
CA ALA A 288 2.02 -12.84 -23.67
C ALA A 288 2.78 -14.19 -23.59
N VAL A 289 3.28 -14.54 -22.40
CA VAL A 289 3.98 -15.82 -22.16
C VAL A 289 2.98 -16.99 -22.08
N GLY A 290 1.71 -16.73 -21.73
CA GLY A 290 0.69 -17.76 -21.54
C GLY A 290 0.88 -18.63 -20.30
N ALA A 291 1.82 -18.26 -19.41
CA ALA A 291 2.11 -18.97 -18.17
C ALA A 291 2.46 -17.99 -17.05
N ARG A 292 1.80 -18.09 -15.90
CA ARG A 292 1.94 -17.14 -14.79
C ARG A 292 3.23 -17.36 -13.99
N VAL A 293 3.55 -18.61 -13.66
CA VAL A 293 4.61 -18.95 -12.70
C VAL A 293 6.00 -18.49 -13.15
N PRO A 294 6.46 -18.66 -14.41
CA PRO A 294 7.78 -18.18 -14.84
C PRO A 294 7.95 -16.67 -14.68
N VAL A 295 6.90 -15.90 -15.00
CA VAL A 295 6.92 -14.43 -14.89
C VAL A 295 6.99 -14.00 -13.42
N LEU A 296 6.24 -14.66 -12.55
CA LEU A 296 6.27 -14.45 -11.11
C LEU A 296 7.66 -14.69 -10.54
N ILE A 297 8.31 -15.82 -10.90
CA ILE A 297 9.67 -16.14 -10.46
C ILE A 297 10.68 -15.09 -10.94
N GLY A 298 10.56 -14.64 -12.19
CA GLY A 298 11.41 -13.58 -12.74
C GLY A 298 11.34 -12.28 -11.91
N PHE A 299 10.14 -11.82 -11.58
CA PHE A 299 9.97 -10.61 -10.77
C PHE A 299 10.35 -10.79 -9.30
N LEU A 300 10.15 -11.98 -8.72
CA LEU A 300 10.66 -12.31 -7.39
C LEU A 300 12.20 -12.27 -7.37
N ALA A 301 12.87 -12.77 -8.41
CA ALA A 301 14.32 -12.68 -8.54
C ALA A 301 14.80 -11.23 -8.68
N ILE A 302 14.07 -10.37 -9.40
CA ILE A 302 14.35 -8.93 -9.48
C ILE A 302 14.23 -8.29 -8.09
N SER A 303 13.20 -8.61 -7.31
CA SER A 303 13.06 -8.12 -5.94
C SER A 303 14.21 -8.58 -5.04
N CYS A 304 14.61 -9.84 -5.14
CA CYS A 304 15.79 -10.38 -4.43
C CYS A 304 17.05 -9.61 -4.78
N ALA A 305 17.31 -9.38 -6.08
CA ALA A 305 18.47 -8.59 -6.53
C ALA A 305 18.45 -7.16 -5.98
N GLY A 306 17.26 -6.53 -5.89
CA GLY A 306 17.13 -5.21 -5.30
C GLY A 306 17.54 -5.16 -3.83
N PHE A 307 17.11 -6.12 -3.00
CA PHE A 307 17.55 -6.21 -1.61
C PHE A 307 19.05 -6.54 -1.50
N ALA A 308 19.58 -7.39 -2.38
CA ALA A 308 21.01 -7.71 -2.40
C ALA A 308 21.88 -6.48 -2.74
N VAL A 309 21.41 -5.57 -3.60
CA VAL A 309 22.13 -4.31 -3.90
C VAL A 309 22.28 -3.44 -2.66
N LEU A 310 21.29 -3.40 -1.76
CA LEU A 310 21.37 -2.62 -0.51
C LEU A 310 22.46 -3.12 0.45
N THR A 311 22.91 -4.36 0.30
CA THR A 311 23.96 -4.95 1.17
C THR A 311 25.40 -4.66 0.70
N VAL A 312 25.60 -4.21 -0.54
CA VAL A 312 26.94 -4.20 -1.17
C VAL A 312 27.54 -2.81 -1.29
N ALA A 313 26.74 -1.77 -1.48
CA ALA A 313 27.27 -0.44 -1.75
C ALA A 313 26.33 0.68 -1.30
N PRO A 314 26.64 1.39 -0.22
CA PRO A 314 25.84 2.53 0.25
C PRO A 314 26.16 3.78 -0.60
N SER A 315 25.83 3.76 -1.90
CA SER A 315 25.88 4.95 -2.76
C SER A 315 24.47 5.34 -3.18
N PHE A 316 24.23 6.63 -3.39
CA PHE A 316 22.91 7.12 -3.81
C PHE A 316 22.40 6.38 -5.07
N GLY A 317 23.26 6.20 -6.09
CA GLY A 317 22.90 5.48 -7.32
C GLY A 317 22.52 4.00 -7.07
N ALA A 318 23.24 3.31 -6.18
CA ALA A 318 22.93 1.93 -5.82
C ALA A 318 21.59 1.83 -5.07
N VAL A 319 21.29 2.76 -4.15
CA VAL A 319 20.01 2.78 -3.44
C VAL A 319 18.85 3.12 -4.39
N VAL A 320 19.03 4.04 -5.35
CA VAL A 320 18.05 4.29 -6.43
C VAL A 320 17.76 3.01 -7.21
N LEU A 321 18.83 2.31 -7.64
CA LEU A 321 18.69 1.04 -8.37
C LEU A 321 17.97 -0.01 -7.53
N ALA A 322 18.35 -0.16 -6.27
CA ALA A 322 17.72 -1.10 -5.35
C ALA A 322 16.22 -0.82 -5.17
N CYS A 323 15.85 0.44 -4.90
CA CYS A 323 14.47 0.87 -4.78
C CYS A 323 13.68 0.61 -6.07
N ALA A 324 14.26 0.89 -7.24
CA ALA A 324 13.64 0.62 -8.52
C ALA A 324 13.42 -0.89 -8.75
N LEU A 325 14.43 -1.73 -8.45
CA LEU A 325 14.33 -3.18 -8.59
C LEU A 325 13.31 -3.79 -7.61
N ILE A 326 13.34 -3.38 -6.34
CA ILE A 326 12.37 -3.88 -5.33
C ILE A 326 10.95 -3.48 -5.74
N GLY A 327 10.76 -2.23 -6.19
CA GLY A 327 9.47 -1.75 -6.70
C GLY A 327 9.02 -2.53 -7.93
N ALA A 328 9.92 -2.75 -8.90
CA ALA A 328 9.63 -3.54 -10.11
C ALA A 328 9.21 -4.97 -9.76
N GLY A 329 9.92 -5.62 -8.82
CA GLY A 329 9.57 -6.93 -8.32
C GLY A 329 8.19 -6.96 -7.68
N GLN A 330 7.91 -6.03 -6.76
CA GLN A 330 6.61 -5.93 -6.10
C GLN A 330 5.46 -5.72 -7.09
N GLY A 331 5.61 -4.76 -8.01
CA GLY A 331 4.58 -4.47 -9.01
C GLY A 331 4.41 -5.58 -10.02
N GLY A 332 5.53 -6.09 -10.55
CA GLY A 332 5.53 -7.14 -11.57
C GLY A 332 4.93 -8.46 -11.12
N VAL A 333 4.98 -8.76 -9.81
CA VAL A 333 4.30 -9.92 -9.22
C VAL A 333 2.81 -9.66 -9.02
N GLY A 334 2.39 -8.46 -8.63
CA GLY A 334 1.03 -8.18 -8.16
C GLY A 334 -0.08 -8.56 -9.15
N GLY A 335 0.06 -8.17 -10.41
CA GLY A 335 -0.91 -8.48 -11.48
C GLY A 335 -1.00 -9.97 -11.78
N PRO A 336 0.11 -10.62 -12.21
CA PRO A 336 0.13 -12.06 -12.51
C PRO A 336 -0.27 -12.95 -11.33
N LEU A 337 0.06 -12.56 -10.10
CA LEU A 337 -0.32 -13.32 -8.90
C LEU A 337 -1.83 -13.33 -8.67
N THR A 338 -2.46 -12.15 -8.86
CA THR A 338 -3.93 -12.02 -8.78
C THR A 338 -4.62 -12.80 -9.91
N ALA A 339 -4.05 -12.75 -11.13
CA ALA A 339 -4.55 -13.53 -12.26
C ALA A 339 -4.43 -15.04 -12.00
N LEU A 340 -3.30 -15.51 -11.47
CA LEU A 340 -3.10 -16.92 -11.11
C LEU A 340 -4.15 -17.38 -10.07
N LEU A 341 -4.45 -16.54 -9.08
CA LEU A 341 -5.51 -16.85 -8.12
C LEU A 341 -6.87 -16.98 -8.79
N ALA A 342 -7.16 -16.09 -9.75
CA ALA A 342 -8.41 -16.13 -10.51
C ALA A 342 -8.49 -17.38 -11.41
N ASP A 343 -7.40 -17.73 -12.09
CA ASP A 343 -7.33 -18.90 -12.97
C ASP A 343 -7.55 -20.24 -12.20
N LEU A 344 -7.24 -20.27 -10.88
CA LEU A 344 -7.31 -21.47 -10.05
C LEU A 344 -8.49 -21.46 -9.05
N THR A 345 -9.35 -20.44 -9.09
CA THR A 345 -10.47 -20.31 -8.14
C THR A 345 -11.80 -20.29 -8.86
N PRO A 346 -12.77 -21.15 -8.48
CA PRO A 346 -14.13 -21.10 -9.02
C PRO A 346 -14.81 -19.75 -8.78
N GLU A 347 -15.68 -19.32 -9.71
CA GLU A 347 -16.34 -18.02 -9.68
C GLU A 347 -17.10 -17.74 -8.38
N ASP A 348 -17.79 -18.76 -7.83
CA ASP A 348 -18.55 -18.68 -6.58
C ASP A 348 -17.70 -18.43 -5.33
N ARG A 349 -16.38 -18.71 -5.40
CA ARG A 349 -15.41 -18.53 -4.31
C ARG A 349 -14.44 -17.41 -4.53
N MET A 350 -14.47 -16.74 -5.69
CA MET A 350 -13.53 -15.69 -6.08
C MET A 350 -13.44 -14.56 -5.06
N GLY A 351 -14.58 -14.08 -4.54
CA GLY A 351 -14.61 -13.01 -3.54
C GLY A 351 -13.87 -13.39 -2.25
N ARG A 352 -14.04 -14.64 -1.77
CA ARG A 352 -13.33 -15.14 -0.58
C ARG A 352 -11.85 -15.31 -0.82
N ALA A 353 -11.45 -15.82 -1.98
CA ALA A 353 -10.05 -15.99 -2.34
C ALA A 353 -9.31 -14.64 -2.42
N MET A 354 -9.91 -13.63 -3.05
CA MET A 354 -9.36 -12.27 -3.08
C MET A 354 -9.30 -11.64 -1.69
N GLY A 355 -10.32 -11.86 -0.86
CA GLY A 355 -10.34 -11.43 0.55
C GLY A 355 -9.18 -12.05 1.33
N THR A 356 -8.97 -13.36 1.20
CA THR A 356 -7.86 -14.08 1.82
C THR A 356 -6.52 -13.50 1.37
N ASN A 357 -6.31 -13.30 0.08
CA ASN A 357 -5.09 -12.72 -0.47
C ASN A 357 -4.81 -11.32 0.12
N ASN A 358 -5.82 -10.47 0.24
CA ASN A 358 -5.68 -9.13 0.84
C ASN A 358 -5.31 -9.19 2.33
N ILE A 359 -5.92 -10.11 3.08
CA ILE A 359 -5.60 -10.33 4.50
C ILE A 359 -4.13 -10.74 4.67
N PHE A 360 -3.63 -11.68 3.87
CA PHE A 360 -2.22 -12.06 3.90
C PHE A 360 -1.30 -10.88 3.61
N GLY A 361 -1.63 -10.03 2.63
CA GLY A 361 -0.88 -8.81 2.35
C GLY A 361 -0.89 -7.81 3.51
N ASP A 362 -2.05 -7.56 4.14
CA ASP A 362 -2.14 -6.66 5.29
C ASP A 362 -1.40 -7.23 6.52
N VAL A 363 -1.47 -8.54 6.76
CA VAL A 363 -0.71 -9.20 7.83
C VAL A 363 0.79 -9.10 7.57
N GLY A 364 1.25 -9.37 6.34
CA GLY A 364 2.66 -9.22 5.97
C GLY A 364 3.17 -7.79 6.18
N GLY A 365 2.47 -6.81 5.60
CA GLY A 365 2.83 -5.40 5.75
C GLY A 365 2.68 -4.86 7.18
N GLY A 366 1.85 -5.49 8.01
CA GLY A 366 1.69 -5.15 9.43
C GLY A 366 2.71 -5.84 10.35
N LEU A 367 3.14 -7.06 10.04
CA LEU A 367 4.20 -7.73 10.81
C LEU A 367 5.60 -7.21 10.46
N GLY A 368 5.79 -6.76 9.22
CA GLY A 368 7.10 -6.34 8.75
C GLY A 368 7.78 -5.29 9.64
N PRO A 369 7.17 -4.12 9.93
CA PRO A 369 7.80 -3.10 10.79
C PRO A 369 8.06 -3.59 12.20
N LEU A 370 7.19 -4.46 12.75
CA LEU A 370 7.35 -5.06 14.09
C LEU A 370 8.60 -5.92 14.20
N VAL A 371 9.01 -6.53 13.09
CA VAL A 371 10.18 -7.43 13.03
C VAL A 371 11.40 -6.68 12.52
N SER A 372 11.27 -5.92 11.42
CA SER A 372 12.41 -5.32 10.74
C SER A 372 13.15 -4.27 11.57
N LEU A 373 12.42 -3.39 12.26
CA LEU A 373 13.04 -2.33 13.06
C LEU A 373 13.86 -2.88 14.25
N PRO A 374 13.31 -3.79 15.09
CA PRO A 374 14.14 -4.43 16.13
C PRO A 374 15.29 -5.25 15.59
N VAL A 375 15.09 -5.96 14.47
CA VAL A 375 16.16 -6.76 13.84
C VAL A 375 17.26 -5.85 13.31
N ALA A 376 16.92 -4.74 12.63
CA ALA A 376 17.91 -3.75 12.18
C ALA A 376 18.77 -3.23 13.33
N ASN A 377 18.15 -2.90 14.48
CA ASN A 377 18.87 -2.44 15.66
C ASN A 377 19.77 -3.51 16.28
N ALA A 378 19.39 -4.80 16.16
CA ALA A 378 20.15 -5.90 16.76
C ALA A 378 21.32 -6.35 15.90
N VAL A 379 21.17 -6.41 14.57
CA VAL A 379 22.15 -7.02 13.66
C VAL A 379 22.68 -6.09 12.57
N GLY A 380 22.15 -4.85 12.47
CA GLY A 380 22.49 -3.88 11.43
C GLY A 380 21.66 -4.02 10.16
N TYR A 381 21.69 -2.96 9.35
CA TYR A 381 20.87 -2.88 8.11
C TYR A 381 21.37 -3.80 7.01
N ASP A 382 22.69 -4.01 6.89
CA ASP A 382 23.27 -4.92 5.89
C ASP A 382 22.76 -6.34 6.06
N VAL A 383 22.79 -6.84 7.31
CA VAL A 383 22.31 -8.18 7.64
C VAL A 383 20.80 -8.25 7.46
N LEU A 384 20.05 -7.22 7.88
CA LEU A 384 18.60 -7.16 7.66
C LEU A 384 18.27 -7.28 6.17
N TYR A 385 18.92 -6.50 5.30
CA TYR A 385 18.63 -6.52 3.86
C TYR A 385 19.11 -7.83 3.21
N ALA A 386 20.22 -8.41 3.66
CA ALA A 386 20.66 -9.74 3.22
C ALA A 386 19.61 -10.82 3.54
N LEU A 387 19.07 -10.81 4.77
CA LEU A 387 17.99 -11.71 5.15
C LEU A 387 16.71 -11.42 4.36
N SER A 388 16.44 -10.16 4.08
CA SER A 388 15.24 -9.75 3.32
C SER A 388 15.31 -10.16 1.86
N ALA A 389 16.52 -10.28 1.27
CA ALA A 389 16.71 -10.83 -0.07
C ALA A 389 16.26 -12.29 -0.18
N LEU A 390 16.27 -13.05 0.92
CA LEU A 390 15.78 -14.44 0.94
C LEU A 390 14.25 -14.52 0.88
N ILE A 391 13.51 -13.48 1.29
CA ILE A 391 12.05 -13.52 1.35
C ILE A 391 11.43 -13.74 -0.03
N PRO A 392 11.80 -13.00 -1.11
CA PRO A 392 11.30 -13.28 -2.45
C PRO A 392 11.68 -14.67 -2.95
N LEU A 393 12.86 -15.21 -2.59
CA LEU A 393 13.26 -16.57 -2.95
C LEU A 393 12.39 -17.61 -2.27
N LEU A 394 12.12 -17.45 -0.98
CA LEU A 394 11.21 -18.32 -0.22
C LEU A 394 9.79 -18.23 -0.78
N ALA A 395 9.32 -17.03 -1.12
CA ALA A 395 8.02 -16.84 -1.77
C ALA A 395 7.96 -17.59 -3.12
N GLY A 396 9.03 -17.55 -3.90
CA GLY A 396 9.16 -18.30 -5.15
C GLY A 396 9.13 -19.82 -4.92
N ALA A 397 9.83 -20.32 -3.90
CA ALA A 397 9.80 -21.73 -3.54
C ALA A 397 8.40 -22.18 -3.09
N VAL A 398 7.72 -21.38 -2.25
CA VAL A 398 6.33 -21.62 -1.85
C VAL A 398 5.38 -21.63 -3.04
N LEU A 399 5.55 -20.67 -3.98
CA LEU A 399 4.75 -20.60 -5.20
C LEU A 399 4.89 -21.89 -6.03
N VAL A 400 6.12 -22.27 -6.34
CA VAL A 400 6.39 -23.46 -7.17
C VAL A 400 5.89 -24.73 -6.48
N ALA A 401 6.20 -24.90 -5.19
CA ALA A 401 5.78 -26.09 -4.44
C ALA A 401 4.25 -26.18 -4.34
N GLY A 402 3.56 -25.07 -4.04
CA GLY A 402 2.11 -25.04 -3.89
C GLY A 402 1.39 -25.29 -5.21
N ILE A 403 1.84 -24.64 -6.30
CA ILE A 403 1.23 -24.85 -7.63
C ILE A 403 1.50 -26.26 -8.15
N TYR A 404 2.72 -26.77 -8.02
CA TYR A 404 3.05 -28.14 -8.41
C TYR A 404 2.22 -29.19 -7.63
N SER A 405 2.06 -29.00 -6.32
CA SER A 405 1.27 -29.90 -5.47
C SER A 405 -0.21 -29.89 -5.84
N TYR A 406 -0.72 -28.80 -6.40
CA TYR A 406 -2.12 -28.69 -6.81
C TYR A 406 -2.39 -29.14 -8.24
N THR A 407 -1.54 -28.74 -9.18
CA THR A 407 -1.76 -28.99 -10.63
C THR A 407 -0.98 -30.18 -11.17
N GLY A 408 0.07 -30.63 -10.47
CA GLY A 408 1.02 -31.63 -10.99
C GLY A 408 2.04 -31.06 -11.99
N HIS A 409 1.96 -29.75 -12.32
CA HIS A 409 2.83 -29.08 -13.28
C HIS A 409 3.58 -27.92 -12.65
N LEU A 410 4.86 -27.72 -13.02
CA LEU A 410 5.68 -26.60 -12.53
C LEU A 410 5.22 -25.24 -13.09
N SER A 411 4.63 -25.26 -14.28
CA SER A 411 4.17 -24.05 -14.96
C SER A 411 2.91 -24.41 -15.79
N PRO A 412 1.73 -24.53 -15.11
CA PRO A 412 0.50 -24.79 -15.84
C PRO A 412 0.22 -23.63 -16.80
N THR A 413 -0.22 -23.95 -18.01
CA THR A 413 -0.73 -22.97 -18.97
C THR A 413 -2.14 -22.55 -18.56
N VAL A 414 -2.60 -21.39 -19.04
CA VAL A 414 -3.93 -20.86 -18.71
C VAL A 414 -5.03 -21.84 -19.12
N ASP A 415 -4.82 -22.59 -20.21
CA ASP A 415 -5.78 -23.61 -20.70
C ASP A 415 -5.83 -24.87 -19.82
N GLU A 416 -4.75 -25.20 -19.11
CA GLU A 416 -4.65 -26.37 -18.22
C GLU A 416 -5.16 -26.10 -16.79
N SER A 417 -5.40 -24.86 -16.45
CA SER A 417 -5.84 -24.44 -15.09
C SER A 417 -7.35 -24.59 -14.88
N ILE A 418 -8.13 -24.91 -15.91
CA ILE A 418 -9.61 -24.98 -15.90
C ILE A 418 -10.14 -26.42 -15.70
N VAL A 419 -9.30 -27.41 -15.42
CA VAL A 419 -9.74 -28.80 -15.20
C VAL A 419 -9.97 -29.14 -13.74
#